data_fa36b70c1169b97304339d5e6de8523e
#
_entry.id   fa36b70c1169b97304339d5e6de8523e
#
_cell.length_a   1.000
_cell.length_b   1.000
_cell.length_c   1.000
_cell.angle_alpha   90.00
_cell.angle_beta   90.00
_cell.angle_gamma   90.00
#
_symmetry.space_group_name_H-M   'P 1'
#
loop_
_entity.id
_entity.type
_entity.pdbx_description
1 polymer ?
#
loop_
_entity_poly.entity_id
_entity_poly.type
_entity_poly.pdbx_seq_one_letter_code
_entity_poly.pdbx_strand_id
1 'polypeptide(L)'
;KWPDRKARQLFADITQTVPMTGLVTLESTPQGRGGLLYEVYDEAKRGINGFTAFFYPWWWDVNYVASVEGYMTPQKADITAIILGQSTASYLKDEKSLAETHNLSPSQLAFRRMKIGEIKLLFFQEYPENDIDCWLSGEMAIIEASSLRPYYPLIKEGRQEGALTIWKDA
;
A
#
# COMPACT_ATOMS: atom_id res chain seq x y z
N LYS A 1 -7.59 -17.15 4.12
CA LYS A 1 -8.37 -15.91 4.34
C LYS A 1 -9.59 -16.26 5.16
N TRP A 2 -9.78 -15.65 6.30
CA TRP A 2 -11.01 -15.83 7.08
C TRP A 2 -12.19 -15.26 6.29
N PRO A 3 -13.33 -15.96 6.23
CA PRO A 3 -14.54 -15.38 5.65
C PRO A 3 -14.89 -14.08 6.39
N ASP A 4 -15.19 -13.03 5.66
CA ASP A 4 -15.41 -11.67 6.17
C ASP A 4 -16.45 -11.65 7.32
N ARG A 5 -17.51 -12.43 7.22
CA ARG A 5 -18.51 -12.59 8.29
C ARG A 5 -17.92 -13.08 9.62
N LYS A 6 -16.95 -14.04 9.57
CA LYS A 6 -16.32 -14.55 10.80
C LYS A 6 -15.37 -13.52 11.40
N ALA A 7 -14.64 -12.78 10.56
CA ALA A 7 -13.77 -11.72 11.02
C ALA A 7 -14.56 -10.61 11.75
N ARG A 8 -15.68 -10.18 11.19
CA ARG A 8 -16.56 -9.19 11.80
C ARG A 8 -17.18 -9.65 13.11
N GLN A 9 -17.63 -10.91 13.18
CA GLN A 9 -18.17 -11.46 14.42
C GLN A 9 -17.09 -11.51 15.50
N LEU A 10 -15.91 -12.05 15.19
CA LEU A 10 -14.81 -12.11 16.14
C LEU A 10 -14.39 -10.72 16.63
N PHE A 11 -14.33 -9.76 15.73
CA PHE A 11 -14.00 -8.38 16.08
C PHE A 11 -15.04 -7.78 17.05
N ALA A 12 -16.32 -7.98 16.78
CA ALA A 12 -17.39 -7.53 17.65
C ALA A 12 -17.30 -8.19 19.03
N ASP A 13 -17.06 -9.50 19.08
CA ASP A 13 -16.95 -10.26 20.31
C ASP A 13 -15.74 -9.77 21.15
N ILE A 14 -14.59 -9.57 20.52
CA ILE A 14 -13.38 -9.07 21.19
C ILE A 14 -13.61 -7.65 21.73
N THR A 15 -14.12 -6.75 20.92
CA THR A 15 -14.30 -5.34 21.33
C THR A 15 -15.30 -5.18 22.46
N GLN A 16 -16.30 -6.07 22.56
CA GLN A 16 -17.28 -6.04 23.66
C GLN A 16 -16.73 -6.62 24.97
N THR A 17 -15.68 -7.45 24.91
CA THR A 17 -15.06 -8.03 26.13
C THR A 17 -14.00 -7.13 26.74
N VAL A 18 -13.51 -6.15 25.99
CA VAL A 18 -12.51 -5.20 26.48
C VAL A 18 -13.19 -4.08 27.26
N PRO A 19 -12.79 -3.82 28.52
CA PRO A 19 -13.35 -2.71 29.30
C PRO A 19 -13.03 -1.36 28.66
N MET A 20 -13.82 -0.33 28.99
CA MET A 20 -13.68 1.03 28.42
C MET A 20 -12.28 1.65 28.65
N THR A 21 -11.54 1.18 29.64
CA THR A 21 -10.16 1.59 29.92
C THR A 21 -9.12 0.69 29.25
N GLY A 22 -9.55 -0.33 28.52
CA GLY A 22 -8.68 -1.26 27.83
C GLY A 22 -8.22 -0.73 26.47
N LEU A 23 -7.28 -1.42 25.86
CA LEU A 23 -6.73 -1.11 24.54
C LEU A 23 -6.99 -2.28 23.58
N VAL A 24 -7.44 -1.96 22.37
CA VAL A 24 -7.54 -2.91 21.27
C VAL A 24 -6.63 -2.44 20.14
N THR A 25 -5.70 -3.28 19.72
CA THR A 25 -4.83 -3.01 18.57
C THR A 25 -5.14 -4.02 17.47
N LEU A 26 -5.29 -3.53 16.24
CA LEU A 26 -5.43 -4.34 15.03
C LEU A 26 -4.18 -4.14 14.19
N GLU A 27 -3.46 -5.22 13.91
CA GLU A 27 -2.26 -5.21 13.09
C GLU A 27 -2.39 -6.23 11.97
N SER A 28 -2.11 -5.83 10.74
CA SER A 28 -2.04 -6.74 9.60
C SER A 28 -1.41 -6.04 8.40
N THR A 29 -0.86 -6.84 7.46
CA THR A 29 -0.57 -6.36 6.11
C THR A 29 -1.87 -6.15 5.33
N PRO A 30 -1.94 -5.13 4.46
CA PRO A 30 -3.10 -4.88 3.61
C PRO A 30 -3.37 -6.06 2.67
N GLN A 31 -4.63 -6.39 2.43
CA GLN A 31 -5.05 -7.46 1.53
C GLN A 31 -6.13 -7.00 0.53
N GLY A 32 -5.90 -5.87 -0.10
CA GLY A 32 -6.84 -5.26 -1.03
C GLY A 32 -7.90 -4.39 -0.35
N ARG A 33 -8.64 -3.65 -1.18
CA ARG A 33 -9.78 -2.82 -0.72
C ARG A 33 -10.98 -3.72 -0.46
N GLY A 34 -11.23 -3.97 0.77
CA GLY A 34 -12.35 -4.80 1.24
C GLY A 34 -11.98 -5.60 2.48
N GLY A 35 -13.02 -6.01 3.21
CA GLY A 35 -12.87 -6.70 4.47
C GLY A 35 -12.65 -5.78 5.66
N LEU A 36 -12.74 -6.39 6.83
CA LEU A 36 -12.81 -5.70 8.11
C LEU A 36 -11.67 -4.71 8.35
N LEU A 37 -10.43 -5.12 8.08
CA LEU A 37 -9.26 -4.27 8.36
C LEU A 37 -9.28 -2.98 7.55
N TYR A 38 -9.58 -3.07 6.24
CA TYR A 38 -9.68 -1.89 5.39
C TYR A 38 -10.77 -0.93 5.87
N GLU A 39 -11.95 -1.45 6.20
CA GLU A 39 -13.07 -0.64 6.67
C GLU A 39 -12.74 0.07 7.99
N VAL A 40 -12.23 -0.68 8.99
CA VAL A 40 -11.85 -0.10 10.28
C VAL A 40 -10.76 0.96 10.12
N TYR A 41 -9.78 0.73 9.23
CA TYR A 41 -8.71 1.68 8.95
C TYR A 41 -9.22 2.94 8.26
N ASP A 42 -10.06 2.81 7.22
CA ASP A 42 -10.62 3.93 6.49
C ASP A 42 -11.57 4.78 7.37
N GLU A 43 -12.41 4.12 8.16
CA GLU A 43 -13.27 4.80 9.14
C GLU A 43 -12.46 5.54 10.22
N ALA A 44 -11.35 4.93 10.69
CA ALA A 44 -10.45 5.58 11.65
C ALA A 44 -9.81 6.84 11.07
N LYS A 45 -9.36 6.79 9.80
CA LYS A 45 -8.84 7.97 9.10
C LYS A 45 -9.86 9.10 8.97
N ARG A 46 -11.13 8.76 8.82
CA ARG A 46 -12.24 9.72 8.73
C ARG A 46 -12.81 10.15 10.09
N GLY A 47 -12.29 9.57 11.19
CA GLY A 47 -12.77 9.85 12.54
C GLY A 47 -14.19 9.32 12.82
N ILE A 48 -14.65 8.29 12.09
CA ILE A 48 -16.00 7.72 12.21
C ILE A 48 -16.08 6.73 13.36
N ASN A 49 -15.02 5.94 13.57
CA ASN A 49 -14.93 4.99 14.68
C ASN A 49 -13.99 5.47 15.79
N GLY A 50 -13.91 4.75 16.90
CA GLY A 50 -13.06 5.09 18.04
C GLY A 50 -11.59 4.69 17.90
N PHE A 51 -11.16 4.21 16.73
CA PHE A 51 -9.77 3.81 16.48
C PHE A 51 -8.93 4.97 15.96
N THR A 52 -7.61 4.87 16.19
CA THR A 52 -6.61 5.74 15.55
C THR A 52 -5.89 4.95 14.48
N ALA A 53 -5.87 5.45 13.25
CA ALA A 53 -5.16 4.83 12.15
C ALA A 53 -3.66 5.12 12.23
N PHE A 54 -2.84 4.08 12.16
CA PHE A 54 -1.39 4.17 12.02
C PHE A 54 -0.95 3.48 10.74
N PHE A 55 0.00 4.07 10.04
CA PHE A 55 0.64 3.52 8.86
C PHE A 55 2.14 3.48 9.08
N TYR A 56 2.73 2.33 8.84
CA TYR A 56 4.16 2.08 9.00
C TYR A 56 4.76 1.74 7.64
N PRO A 57 5.45 2.67 6.97
CA PRO A 57 6.14 2.39 5.72
C PRO A 57 7.34 1.49 5.97
N TRP A 58 7.67 0.64 4.99
CA TRP A 58 8.70 -0.38 5.13
C TRP A 58 10.09 0.18 5.54
N TRP A 59 10.42 1.39 5.12
CA TRP A 59 11.73 2.00 5.42
C TRP A 59 11.92 2.43 6.88
N TRP A 60 10.93 2.31 7.72
CA TRP A 60 11.09 2.52 9.16
C TRP A 60 11.82 1.35 9.83
N ASP A 61 11.84 0.16 9.23
CA ASP A 61 12.68 -0.94 9.68
C ASP A 61 14.10 -0.78 9.11
N VAL A 62 15.06 -0.54 9.99
CA VAL A 62 16.48 -0.34 9.64
C VAL A 62 17.14 -1.59 9.05
N ASN A 63 16.52 -2.77 9.21
CA ASN A 63 17.02 -4.04 8.69
C ASN A 63 16.66 -4.26 7.21
N TYR A 64 15.76 -3.46 6.64
CA TYR A 64 15.38 -3.56 5.24
C TYR A 64 16.40 -2.87 4.33
N VAL A 65 17.55 -3.51 4.21
CA VAL A 65 18.69 -3.06 3.42
C VAL A 65 19.26 -4.18 2.56
N ALA A 66 19.89 -3.84 1.43
CA ALA A 66 20.58 -4.79 0.56
C ALA A 66 21.90 -4.21 0.04
N SER A 67 22.73 -5.05 -0.61
CA SER A 67 24.00 -4.61 -1.20
C SER A 67 23.79 -3.59 -2.30
N VAL A 68 24.41 -2.44 -2.16
CA VAL A 68 24.37 -1.37 -3.17
C VAL A 68 25.00 -1.86 -4.49
N GLU A 69 26.15 -2.56 -4.43
CA GLU A 69 26.84 -3.07 -5.60
C GLU A 69 26.01 -4.08 -6.40
N GLY A 70 25.17 -4.89 -5.72
CA GLY A 70 24.33 -5.90 -6.35
C GLY A 70 23.07 -5.35 -7.00
N TYR A 71 22.51 -4.26 -6.49
CA TYR A 71 21.17 -3.80 -6.88
C TYR A 71 21.10 -2.36 -7.40
N MET A 72 22.04 -1.48 -7.05
CA MET A 72 22.06 -0.09 -7.54
C MET A 72 22.81 0.03 -8.89
N THR A 73 22.60 -0.93 -9.78
CA THR A 73 23.17 -0.96 -11.13
C THR A 73 22.15 -0.46 -12.17
N PRO A 74 22.61 0.05 -13.35
CA PRO A 74 21.70 0.42 -14.43
C PRO A 74 20.79 -0.74 -14.86
N GLN A 75 21.35 -1.95 -15.01
CA GLN A 75 20.58 -3.15 -15.41
C GLN A 75 19.46 -3.49 -14.41
N LYS A 76 19.72 -3.32 -13.12
CA LYS A 76 18.69 -3.56 -12.10
C LYS A 76 17.61 -2.47 -12.12
N ALA A 77 17.98 -1.23 -12.42
CA ALA A 77 17.01 -0.17 -12.62
C ALA A 77 16.10 -0.44 -13.83
N ASP A 78 16.68 -0.88 -14.97
CA ASP A 78 15.93 -1.24 -16.17
C ASP A 78 14.94 -2.38 -15.88
N ILE A 79 15.41 -3.46 -15.24
CA ILE A 79 14.56 -4.59 -14.88
C ILE A 79 13.42 -4.14 -13.95
N THR A 80 13.72 -3.33 -12.96
CA THR A 80 12.69 -2.83 -12.02
C THR A 80 11.67 -1.95 -12.72
N ALA A 81 12.12 -1.06 -13.61
CA ALA A 81 11.24 -0.23 -14.43
C ALA A 81 10.29 -1.07 -15.30
N ILE A 82 10.81 -2.11 -15.96
CA ILE A 82 10.00 -3.04 -16.78
C ILE A 82 8.95 -3.74 -15.91
N ILE A 83 9.32 -4.24 -14.72
CA ILE A 83 8.37 -4.88 -13.79
C ILE A 83 7.24 -3.93 -13.40
N LEU A 84 7.54 -2.65 -13.24
CA LEU A 84 6.57 -1.62 -12.86
C LEU A 84 5.81 -1.01 -14.05
N GLY A 85 6.06 -1.48 -15.28
CA GLY A 85 5.43 -0.93 -16.48
C GLY A 85 5.85 0.51 -16.80
N GLN A 86 7.06 0.91 -16.38
CA GLN A 86 7.58 2.28 -16.53
C GLN A 86 8.77 2.32 -17.48
N SER A 87 9.07 3.50 -18.04
CA SER A 87 10.38 3.74 -18.63
C SER A 87 11.44 3.87 -17.54
N THR A 88 12.68 3.47 -17.82
CA THR A 88 13.80 3.62 -16.88
C THR A 88 13.97 5.06 -16.38
N ALA A 89 13.80 6.03 -17.26
CA ALA A 89 13.91 7.45 -16.90
C ALA A 89 12.82 7.90 -15.91
N SER A 90 11.56 7.44 -16.12
CA SER A 90 10.47 7.71 -15.18
C SER A 90 10.73 7.06 -13.83
N TYR A 91 11.09 5.77 -13.86
CA TYR A 91 11.40 5.01 -12.65
C TYR A 91 12.49 5.67 -11.80
N LEU A 92 13.62 6.06 -12.43
CA LEU A 92 14.73 6.68 -11.71
C LEU A 92 14.35 8.05 -11.13
N LYS A 93 13.50 8.81 -11.83
CA LYS A 93 12.97 10.07 -11.30
C LYS A 93 12.09 9.84 -10.07
N ASP A 94 11.20 8.86 -10.13
CA ASP A 94 10.30 8.52 -9.02
C ASP A 94 11.08 7.95 -7.82
N GLU A 95 12.06 7.07 -8.07
CA GLU A 95 12.94 6.53 -7.03
C GLU A 95 13.76 7.63 -6.34
N LYS A 96 14.29 8.58 -7.13
CA LYS A 96 15.00 9.73 -6.58
C LYS A 96 14.08 10.59 -5.72
N SER A 97 12.89 10.90 -6.19
CA SER A 97 11.90 11.67 -5.44
C SER A 97 11.52 10.98 -4.13
N LEU A 98 11.30 9.64 -4.17
CA LEU A 98 11.04 8.84 -2.97
C LEU A 98 12.20 8.92 -1.97
N ALA A 99 13.43 8.77 -2.46
CA ALA A 99 14.63 8.85 -1.64
C ALA A 99 14.79 10.20 -0.95
N GLU A 100 14.60 11.29 -1.70
CA GLU A 100 14.72 12.66 -1.20
C GLU A 100 13.61 12.97 -0.18
N THR A 101 12.37 12.55 -0.46
CA THR A 101 11.21 12.83 0.41
C THR A 101 11.33 12.12 1.76
N HIS A 102 11.84 10.89 1.76
CA HIS A 102 11.87 10.03 2.95
C HIS A 102 13.27 9.80 3.51
N ASN A 103 14.28 10.49 2.95
CA ASN A 103 15.69 10.36 3.34
C ASN A 103 16.20 8.92 3.32
N LEU A 104 15.89 8.19 2.24
CA LEU A 104 16.26 6.78 2.12
C LEU A 104 17.73 6.64 1.74
N SER A 105 18.40 5.68 2.38
CA SER A 105 19.78 5.33 2.05
C SER A 105 19.86 4.53 0.74
N PRO A 106 21.01 4.54 0.06
CA PRO A 106 21.24 3.68 -1.12
C PRO A 106 21.01 2.19 -0.83
N SER A 107 21.31 1.71 0.38
CA SER A 107 21.07 0.30 0.76
C SER A 107 19.58 -0.02 0.91
N GLN A 108 18.75 0.93 1.33
CA GLN A 108 17.29 0.77 1.34
C GLN A 108 16.73 0.77 -0.09
N LEU A 109 17.22 1.63 -0.98
CA LEU A 109 16.83 1.59 -2.39
C LEU A 109 17.25 0.28 -3.07
N ALA A 110 18.43 -0.25 -2.72
CA ALA A 110 18.89 -1.56 -3.16
C ALA A 110 17.94 -2.67 -2.70
N PHE A 111 17.50 -2.63 -1.44
CA PHE A 111 16.49 -3.55 -0.90
C PHE A 111 15.16 -3.44 -1.69
N ARG A 112 14.68 -2.22 -1.95
CA ARG A 112 13.47 -1.98 -2.75
C ARG A 112 13.57 -2.65 -4.12
N ARG A 113 14.65 -2.43 -4.86
CA ARG A 113 14.88 -3.07 -6.18
C ARG A 113 14.97 -4.59 -6.09
N MET A 114 15.62 -5.10 -5.05
CA MET A 114 15.71 -6.52 -4.78
C MET A 114 14.32 -7.13 -4.60
N LYS A 115 13.52 -6.58 -3.72
CA LYS A 115 12.18 -7.08 -3.39
C LYS A 115 11.20 -6.94 -4.56
N ILE A 116 11.22 -5.85 -5.29
CA ILE A 116 10.43 -5.73 -6.53
C ILE A 116 10.85 -6.79 -7.55
N GLY A 117 12.14 -7.10 -7.64
CA GLY A 117 12.63 -8.19 -8.47
C GLY A 117 12.12 -9.57 -8.06
N GLU A 118 12.00 -9.84 -6.77
CA GLU A 118 11.54 -11.11 -6.20
C GLU A 118 10.01 -11.29 -6.30
N ILE A 119 9.25 -10.35 -5.78
CA ILE A 119 7.79 -10.49 -5.57
C ILE A 119 6.94 -9.58 -6.46
N LYS A 120 7.57 -8.86 -7.40
CA LYS A 120 6.90 -8.01 -8.41
C LYS A 120 5.99 -6.96 -7.74
N LEU A 121 4.79 -6.79 -8.28
CA LEU A 121 3.81 -5.81 -7.78
C LEU A 121 3.27 -6.13 -6.38
N LEU A 122 3.44 -7.37 -5.91
CA LEU A 122 3.10 -7.74 -4.53
C LEU A 122 3.96 -6.97 -3.50
N PHE A 123 5.10 -6.40 -3.94
CA PHE A 123 5.95 -5.54 -3.11
C PHE A 123 5.14 -4.43 -2.42
N PHE A 124 4.26 -3.74 -3.13
CA PHE A 124 3.52 -2.61 -2.57
C PHE A 124 2.49 -2.99 -1.50
N GLN A 125 2.11 -4.27 -1.46
CA GLN A 125 1.28 -4.84 -0.40
C GLN A 125 2.12 -5.25 0.81
N GLU A 126 3.20 -6.00 0.58
CA GLU A 126 4.02 -6.58 1.65
C GLU A 126 5.00 -5.57 2.27
N TYR A 127 5.44 -4.60 1.47
CA TYR A 127 6.33 -3.50 1.85
C TYR A 127 5.70 -2.16 1.46
N PRO A 128 4.67 -1.72 2.17
CA PRO A 128 3.88 -0.56 1.78
C PRO A 128 4.69 0.74 1.81
N GLU A 129 4.55 1.54 0.77
CA GLU A 129 5.17 2.87 0.62
C GLU A 129 4.21 3.99 0.99
N ASN A 130 2.92 3.74 0.87
CA ASN A 130 1.86 4.64 1.31
C ASN A 130 0.59 3.85 1.64
N ASP A 131 -0.31 4.49 2.33
CA ASP A 131 -1.55 3.89 2.82
C ASP A 131 -2.71 3.89 1.80
N ILE A 132 -2.41 4.15 0.54
CA ILE A 132 -3.36 4.09 -0.58
C ILE A 132 -3.02 2.91 -1.47
N ASP A 133 -1.77 2.85 -1.97
CA ASP A 133 -1.31 1.85 -2.92
C ASP A 133 -1.28 0.43 -2.32
N CYS A 134 -1.00 0.32 -1.04
CA CYS A 134 -0.97 -0.96 -0.35
C CYS A 134 -2.31 -1.73 -0.39
N TRP A 135 -3.42 -1.04 -0.59
CA TRP A 135 -4.74 -1.64 -0.72
C TRP A 135 -5.14 -1.99 -2.15
N LEU A 136 -4.33 -1.61 -3.15
CA LEU A 136 -4.66 -1.78 -4.58
C LEU A 136 -4.25 -3.15 -5.13
N SER A 137 -3.43 -3.91 -4.42
CA SER A 137 -3.01 -5.25 -4.82
C SER A 137 -4.11 -6.27 -4.53
N GLY A 138 -4.97 -6.52 -5.47
CA GLY A 138 -5.98 -7.57 -5.40
C GLY A 138 -5.91 -8.46 -6.62
N GLU A 139 -5.90 -9.77 -6.43
CA GLU A 139 -5.92 -10.80 -7.48
C GLU A 139 -7.13 -10.71 -8.44
N MET A 140 -8.02 -9.73 -8.25
CA MET A 140 -9.27 -9.55 -9.01
C MET A 140 -9.40 -8.17 -9.66
N ALA A 141 -8.35 -7.37 -9.74
CA ALA A 141 -8.43 -6.11 -10.46
C ALA A 141 -8.45 -6.37 -11.97
N ILE A 142 -9.56 -6.03 -12.64
CA ILE A 142 -9.71 -6.07 -14.11
C ILE A 142 -8.68 -5.13 -14.78
N ILE A 143 -8.28 -4.09 -14.07
CA ILE A 143 -7.25 -3.13 -14.49
C ILE A 143 -6.15 -3.17 -13.40
N GLU A 144 -4.92 -3.41 -13.81
CA GLU A 144 -3.79 -3.36 -12.88
C GLU A 144 -3.68 -1.97 -12.25
N ALA A 145 -3.52 -1.93 -10.93
CA ALA A 145 -3.40 -0.68 -10.17
C ALA A 145 -2.24 0.20 -10.65
N SER A 146 -1.16 -0.41 -11.14
CA SER A 146 -0.02 0.27 -11.77
C SER A 146 -0.43 1.12 -12.98
N SER A 147 -1.39 0.65 -13.76
CA SER A 147 -1.92 1.37 -14.93
C SER A 147 -2.74 2.60 -14.54
N LEU A 148 -3.24 2.66 -13.30
CA LEU A 148 -4.05 3.77 -12.82
C LEU A 148 -3.22 4.88 -12.13
N ARG A 149 -1.99 4.59 -11.71
CA ARG A 149 -1.11 5.55 -11.03
C ARG A 149 -0.94 6.89 -11.76
N PRO A 150 -0.72 6.94 -13.09
CA PRO A 150 -0.60 8.19 -13.82
C PRO A 150 -1.86 9.06 -13.77
N TYR A 151 -3.01 8.46 -13.48
CA TYR A 151 -4.30 9.13 -13.46
C TYR A 151 -4.74 9.60 -12.08
N TYR A 152 -4.05 9.19 -10.98
CA TYR A 152 -4.41 9.62 -9.63
C TYR A 152 -4.47 11.14 -9.44
N PRO A 153 -3.54 11.94 -9.99
CA PRO A 153 -3.65 13.40 -9.89
C PRO A 153 -4.86 14.00 -10.61
N LEU A 154 -5.47 13.21 -11.51
CA LEU A 154 -6.63 13.63 -12.29
C LEU A 154 -7.96 13.17 -11.68
N ILE A 155 -7.91 12.38 -10.59
CA ILE A 155 -9.11 11.88 -9.93
C ILE A 155 -9.82 13.07 -9.24
N LYS A 156 -11.01 13.39 -9.74
CA LYS A 156 -11.92 14.34 -9.10
C LYS A 156 -12.91 13.59 -8.23
N GLU A 157 -13.51 14.25 -7.27
CA GLU A 157 -14.62 13.67 -6.51
C GLU A 157 -15.76 13.31 -7.45
N GLY A 158 -16.16 12.04 -7.43
CA GLY A 158 -17.28 11.51 -8.18
C GLY A 158 -18.44 11.13 -7.26
N ARG A 159 -19.63 11.03 -7.83
CA ARG A 159 -20.81 10.50 -7.14
C ARG A 159 -20.74 8.98 -7.12
N GLN A 160 -20.90 8.38 -5.95
CA GLN A 160 -20.97 6.92 -5.82
C GLN A 160 -22.43 6.47 -5.83
N GLU A 161 -22.77 5.55 -6.74
CA GLU A 161 -24.07 4.89 -6.79
C GLU A 161 -23.86 3.37 -6.68
N GLY A 162 -24.18 2.80 -5.51
CA GLY A 162 -23.90 1.40 -5.23
C GLY A 162 -22.38 1.11 -5.29
N ALA A 163 -21.98 0.15 -6.13
CA ALA A 163 -20.57 -0.20 -6.37
C ALA A 163 -19.92 0.57 -7.52
N LEU A 164 -20.63 1.48 -8.17
CA LEU A 164 -20.18 2.23 -9.35
C LEU A 164 -19.97 3.70 -9.01
N THR A 165 -18.81 4.25 -9.37
CA THR A 165 -18.55 5.69 -9.31
C THR A 165 -18.78 6.30 -10.70
N ILE A 166 -19.71 7.24 -10.83
CA ILE A 166 -20.01 7.92 -12.07
C ILE A 166 -19.39 9.31 -12.06
N TRP A 167 -18.55 9.58 -13.04
CA TRP A 167 -17.93 10.89 -13.25
C TRP A 167 -18.78 11.68 -14.24
N LYS A 168 -19.19 12.87 -13.88
CA LYS A 168 -19.78 13.81 -14.82
C LYS A 168 -18.66 14.60 -15.49
N ASP A 169 -18.67 14.65 -16.82
CA ASP A 169 -17.83 15.58 -17.56
C ASP A 169 -18.16 17.02 -17.15
N ALA A 170 -17.11 17.81 -16.96
CA ALA A 170 -17.21 19.22 -16.55
C ALA A 170 -17.56 20.10 -17.75
#